data_fc335a50993ec9ed38148fa648ae3534
#
_entry.id   fc335a50993ec9ed38148fa648ae3534
#
_cell.length_a   1.000
_cell.length_b   1.000
_cell.length_c   1.000
_cell.angle_alpha   90.00
_cell.angle_beta   90.00
_cell.angle_gamma   90.00
#
_symmetry.space_group_name_H-M   'P 1'
#
loop_
_entity.id
_entity.type
_entity.pdbx_description
1 polymer ?
#
loop_
_entity_poly.entity_id
_entity_poly.type
_entity_poly.pdbx_seq_one_letter_code
_entity_poly.pdbx_strand_id
1 'polypeptide(L)'
;MANILKALGRSRAGIDIPPVVVIGLGRFGSSLAHELMANGVEVLGIDSSEKRVREEAPYLTETIAADTTDPEALRQLGVEEVERVIVAIGSHLEDSILTASNLVELGVKDIWAKADS
;
A
#
# COMPACT_ATOMS: atom_id res chain seq x y z
N MET A 1 -14.45 5.77 10.48
CA MET A 1 -13.00 5.98 10.30
C MET A 1 -12.71 6.88 9.14
N ALA A 2 -11.80 7.79 9.32
CA ALA A 2 -11.47 8.71 8.24
C ALA A 2 -10.88 7.95 7.07
N ASN A 3 -11.28 8.34 5.88
CA ASN A 3 -10.74 7.75 4.69
C ASN A 3 -9.38 8.39 4.39
N ILE A 4 -8.32 7.64 4.63
CA ILE A 4 -6.97 8.13 4.44
C ILE A 4 -6.70 8.52 3.01
N LEU A 5 -7.37 7.86 2.07
CA LEU A 5 -7.14 8.14 0.66
C LEU A 5 -7.62 9.51 0.25
N LYS A 6 -8.58 10.07 0.95
CA LYS A 6 -8.98 11.43 0.69
C LYS A 6 -7.83 12.39 0.97
N ALA A 7 -7.09 12.14 2.05
CA ALA A 7 -5.95 12.98 2.38
C ALA A 7 -4.85 12.82 1.34
N LEU A 8 -4.64 11.60 0.87
CA LEU A 8 -3.62 11.36 -0.14
C LEU A 8 -3.97 12.01 -1.47
N GLY A 9 -5.26 12.03 -1.78
CA GLY A 9 -5.68 12.57 -3.07
C GLY A 9 -5.60 14.07 -3.20
N ARG A 10 -5.26 14.80 -2.13
CA ARG A 10 -5.35 16.11 -2.18
C ARG A 10 -4.17 16.67 -2.67
N SER A 11 -3.82 17.11 -3.41
CA SER A 11 -2.96 17.68 -3.60
C SER A 11 -1.98 18.13 -3.97
N ARG A 12 -1.59 17.95 -4.86
CA ARG A 12 -0.44 18.31 -5.49
C ARG A 12 -0.79 19.23 -6.54
N ALA A 13 -0.79 20.46 -6.30
CA ALA A 13 -1.21 21.49 -7.20
C ALA A 13 -0.66 21.25 -8.59
N GLY A 14 -1.55 21.07 -9.50
CA GLY A 14 -1.18 20.98 -10.91
C GLY A 14 -0.64 19.65 -11.36
N ILE A 15 -0.43 18.72 -10.46
CA ILE A 15 0.06 17.40 -10.83
C ILE A 15 -0.91 16.36 -10.34
N ASP A 16 -1.51 15.66 -11.27
CA ASP A 16 -2.54 14.72 -10.94
C ASP A 16 -1.99 13.30 -11.03
N ILE A 17 -1.08 12.97 -10.16
CA ILE A 17 -0.53 11.62 -10.08
C ILE A 17 -1.27 10.85 -9.01
N PRO A 18 -1.95 9.77 -9.38
CA PRO A 18 -2.71 9.01 -8.40
C PRO A 18 -1.80 8.41 -7.33
N PRO A 19 -2.25 8.38 -6.09
CA PRO A 19 -1.45 7.74 -5.04
C PRO A 19 -1.39 6.24 -5.23
N VAL A 20 -0.37 5.64 -4.65
CA VAL A 20 -0.13 4.20 -4.75
C VAL A 20 -0.12 3.61 -3.35
N VAL A 21 -0.73 2.45 -3.19
CA VAL A 21 -0.64 1.69 -1.95
C VAL A 21 0.45 0.64 -2.13
N VAL A 22 1.39 0.59 -1.18
CA VAL A 22 2.41 -0.45 -1.16
C VAL A 22 2.16 -1.31 0.08
N ILE A 23 1.85 -2.58 -0.14
CA ILE A 23 1.61 -3.52 0.94
C ILE A 23 2.85 -4.37 1.13
N GLY A 24 3.43 -4.30 2.31
CA GLY A 24 4.69 -4.95 2.61
C GLY A 24 5.81 -3.93 2.58
N LEU A 25 6.37 -3.63 3.74
CA LEU A 25 7.42 -2.62 3.87
C LEU A 25 8.75 -3.26 4.28
N GLY A 26 8.98 -4.46 3.80
CA GLY A 26 10.28 -5.10 3.94
C GLY A 26 11.26 -4.47 2.96
N ARG A 27 12.33 -5.19 2.65
CA ARG A 27 13.41 -4.62 1.86
C ARG A 27 12.93 -4.10 0.49
N PHE A 28 12.19 -4.93 -0.23
CA PHE A 28 11.74 -4.53 -1.57
C PHE A 28 10.67 -3.45 -1.49
N GLY A 29 9.65 -3.66 -0.64
CA GLY A 29 8.54 -2.70 -0.55
C GLY A 29 9.00 -1.34 -0.08
N SER A 30 9.89 -1.30 0.91
CA SER A 30 10.43 -0.05 1.41
C SER A 30 11.20 0.68 0.32
N SER A 31 12.08 -0.02 -0.40
CA SER A 31 12.85 0.58 -1.49
C SER A 31 11.93 1.13 -2.57
N LEU A 32 10.93 0.36 -2.96
CA LEU A 32 9.99 0.80 -3.98
C LEU A 32 9.22 2.04 -3.52
N ALA A 33 8.75 2.00 -2.29
CA ALA A 33 7.98 3.14 -1.75
C ALA A 33 8.83 4.40 -1.74
N HIS A 34 10.09 4.29 -1.33
CA HIS A 34 10.99 5.46 -1.32
C HIS A 34 11.22 5.99 -2.73
N GLU A 35 11.37 5.09 -3.69
CA GLU A 35 11.58 5.50 -5.07
C GLU A 35 10.35 6.23 -5.62
N LEU A 36 9.17 5.74 -5.31
CA LEU A 36 7.94 6.40 -5.72
C LEU A 36 7.84 7.79 -5.11
N MET A 37 8.13 7.90 -3.83
CA MET A 37 8.11 9.21 -3.16
C MET A 37 9.12 10.17 -3.79
N ALA A 38 10.31 9.66 -4.14
CA ALA A 38 11.34 10.49 -4.76
C ALA A 38 10.89 11.01 -6.12
N ASN A 39 9.96 10.31 -6.76
CA ASN A 39 9.43 10.72 -8.06
C ASN A 39 8.10 11.48 -7.95
N GLY A 40 7.77 11.92 -6.77
CA GLY A 40 6.59 12.76 -6.57
C GLY A 40 5.28 12.01 -6.43
N VAL A 41 5.32 10.70 -6.24
CA VAL A 41 4.11 9.89 -6.07
C VAL A 41 3.83 9.73 -4.58
N GLU A 42 2.61 10.03 -4.16
CA GLU A 42 2.22 9.82 -2.76
C GLU A 42 2.02 8.32 -2.51
N VAL A 43 2.53 7.86 -1.37
CA VAL A 43 2.49 6.44 -1.04
C VAL A 43 1.85 6.21 0.32
N LEU A 44 0.88 5.30 0.35
CA LEU A 44 0.38 4.73 1.59
C LEU A 44 1.05 3.38 1.76
N GLY A 45 1.84 3.22 2.81
CA GLY A 45 2.50 1.95 3.10
C GLY A 45 1.72 1.17 4.15
N ILE A 46 1.53 -0.11 3.92
CA ILE A 46 0.83 -0.99 4.84
C ILE A 46 1.70 -2.19 5.15
N ASP A 47 1.84 -2.51 6.43
CA ASP A 47 2.58 -3.71 6.84
C ASP A 47 1.96 -4.23 8.12
N SER A 48 2.01 -5.52 8.35
CA SER A 48 1.50 -6.08 9.58
C SER A 48 2.42 -5.80 10.77
N SER A 49 3.68 -5.43 10.51
CA SER A 49 4.64 -5.15 11.56
C SER A 49 4.57 -3.69 11.99
N GLU A 50 4.18 -3.46 13.22
CA GLU A 50 4.14 -2.09 13.75
C GLU A 50 5.52 -1.46 13.75
N LYS A 51 6.56 -2.27 13.93
CA LYS A 51 7.92 -1.76 13.92
C LYS A 51 8.28 -1.18 12.55
N ARG A 52 7.98 -1.94 11.48
CA ARG A 52 8.26 -1.46 10.13
C ARG A 52 7.46 -0.21 9.79
N VAL A 53 6.22 -0.18 10.22
CA VAL A 53 5.36 0.98 10.01
C VAL A 53 5.96 2.22 10.65
N ARG A 54 6.44 2.08 11.89
CA ARG A 54 7.05 3.22 12.58
C ARG A 54 8.34 3.66 11.90
N GLU A 55 9.13 2.70 11.42
CA GLU A 55 10.40 3.03 10.78
C GLU A 55 10.20 3.76 9.46
N GLU A 56 9.13 3.44 8.75
CA GLU A 56 8.87 4.03 7.44
C GLU A 56 8.03 5.32 7.51
N ALA A 57 7.39 5.57 8.64
CA ALA A 57 6.49 6.71 8.75
C ALA A 57 7.11 8.04 8.34
N PRO A 58 8.38 8.34 8.69
CA PRO A 58 8.94 9.64 8.31
C PRO A 58 9.16 9.80 6.81
N TYR A 59 9.16 8.70 6.05
CA TYR A 59 9.55 8.73 4.65
C TYR A 59 8.40 8.61 3.67
N LEU A 60 7.23 8.18 4.12
CA LEU A 60 6.09 7.97 3.24
C LEU A 60 4.98 8.95 3.57
N THR A 61 4.02 9.06 2.67
CA THR A 61 2.90 9.97 2.90
C THR A 61 2.09 9.51 4.11
N GLU A 62 1.86 8.20 4.21
CA GLU A 62 1.12 7.62 5.33
C GLU A 62 1.58 6.19 5.52
N THR A 63 1.56 5.69 6.74
CA THR A 63 1.85 4.28 7.01
C THR A 63 0.83 3.75 8.00
N ILE A 64 0.42 2.50 7.80
CA ILE A 64 -0.58 1.88 8.65
C ILE A 64 -0.21 0.43 8.92
N ALA A 65 -0.35 0.01 10.17
CA ALA A 65 -0.18 -1.39 10.54
C ALA A 65 -1.52 -2.10 10.37
N ALA A 66 -1.55 -3.12 9.54
CA ALA A 66 -2.77 -3.88 9.30
C ALA A 66 -2.43 -5.24 8.70
N ASP A 67 -3.32 -6.20 8.95
CA ASP A 67 -3.21 -7.53 8.38
C ASP A 67 -3.99 -7.55 7.07
N THR A 68 -3.30 -7.51 5.96
CA THR A 68 -3.95 -7.44 4.65
C THR A 68 -4.49 -8.78 4.17
N THR A 69 -4.24 -9.86 4.90
CA THR A 69 -4.90 -11.11 4.62
C THR A 69 -6.34 -11.11 5.15
N ASP A 70 -6.69 -10.11 5.94
CA ASP A 70 -8.05 -9.93 6.45
C ASP A 70 -8.78 -8.93 5.54
N PRO A 71 -9.78 -9.40 4.77
CA PRO A 71 -10.46 -8.50 3.83
C PRO A 71 -11.16 -7.33 4.51
N GLU A 72 -11.58 -7.52 5.75
CA GLU A 72 -12.26 -6.43 6.46
C GLU A 72 -11.29 -5.29 6.77
N ALA A 73 -10.03 -5.63 7.09
CA ALA A 73 -9.02 -4.60 7.34
C ALA A 73 -8.81 -3.74 6.11
N LEU A 74 -8.72 -4.37 4.94
CA LEU A 74 -8.55 -3.64 3.68
C LEU A 74 -9.75 -2.77 3.37
N ARG A 75 -10.95 -3.30 3.62
CA ARG A 75 -12.16 -2.53 3.36
C ARG A 75 -12.23 -1.28 4.22
N GLN A 76 -11.85 -1.41 5.49
CA GLN A 76 -11.89 -0.27 6.40
C GLN A 76 -10.90 0.81 6.00
N LEU A 77 -9.80 0.43 5.36
CA LEU A 77 -8.81 1.39 4.89
C LEU A 77 -9.23 2.08 3.60
N GLY A 78 -10.19 1.53 2.90
CA GLY A 78 -10.67 2.12 1.65
C GLY A 78 -9.72 1.90 0.49
N VAL A 79 -8.96 0.81 0.49
CA VAL A 79 -7.96 0.58 -0.56
C VAL A 79 -8.59 0.43 -1.93
N GLU A 80 -9.88 0.07 -2.00
CA GLU A 80 -10.55 -0.08 -3.29
C GLU A 80 -10.69 1.27 -4.01
N GLU A 81 -10.49 2.36 -3.31
CA GLU A 81 -10.58 3.69 -3.94
C GLU A 81 -9.27 4.10 -4.60
N VAL A 82 -8.21 3.31 -4.43
CA VAL A 82 -6.92 3.60 -5.03
C VAL A 82 -6.83 2.89 -6.37
N GLU A 83 -6.19 3.55 -7.33
CA GLU A 83 -6.06 2.95 -8.65
C GLU A 83 -5.04 1.82 -8.67
N ARG A 84 -3.94 1.96 -7.96
CA ARG A 84 -2.87 0.96 -8.01
C ARG A 84 -2.44 0.52 -6.63
N VAL A 85 -2.37 -0.79 -6.46
CA VAL A 85 -1.88 -1.40 -5.23
C VAL A 85 -0.76 -2.36 -5.60
N ILE A 86 0.36 -2.23 -4.92
CA ILE A 86 1.52 -3.10 -5.14
C ILE A 86 1.69 -3.98 -3.92
N VAL A 87 1.63 -5.29 -4.13
CA VAL A 87 1.80 -6.27 -3.08
C VAL A 87 3.25 -6.71 -3.08
N ALA A 88 3.99 -6.29 -2.05
CA ALA A 88 5.43 -6.53 -1.96
C ALA A 88 5.78 -7.33 -0.70
N ILE A 89 4.97 -8.33 -0.41
CA ILE A 89 5.19 -9.21 0.74
C ILE A 89 6.19 -10.27 0.33
N GLY A 90 7.44 -10.10 0.73
CA GLY A 90 8.54 -10.86 0.17
C GLY A 90 8.50 -12.35 0.32
N SER A 91 8.64 -12.87 1.53
CA SER A 91 8.91 -14.28 1.70
C SER A 91 7.69 -15.12 2.03
N HIS A 92 6.51 -14.55 2.02
CA HIS A 92 5.31 -15.29 2.40
C HIS A 92 4.35 -15.35 1.22
N LEU A 93 4.56 -16.34 0.36
CA LEU A 93 3.75 -16.47 -0.86
C LEU A 93 2.27 -16.61 -0.54
N GLU A 94 1.94 -17.37 0.51
CA GLU A 94 0.57 -17.56 0.89
C GLU A 94 -0.10 -16.23 1.24
N ASP A 95 0.58 -15.41 2.00
CA ASP A 95 0.04 -14.11 2.40
C ASP A 95 -0.10 -13.18 1.18
N SER A 96 0.83 -13.27 0.24
CA SER A 96 0.74 -12.50 -0.99
C SER A 96 -0.48 -12.88 -1.80
N ILE A 97 -0.73 -14.18 -1.92
CA ILE A 97 -1.87 -14.67 -2.68
C ILE A 97 -3.18 -14.28 -2.00
N LEU A 98 -3.27 -14.44 -0.69
CA LEU A 98 -4.47 -14.07 0.05
C LEU A 98 -4.75 -12.57 -0.07
N THR A 99 -3.70 -11.76 0.08
CA THR A 99 -3.84 -10.32 -0.03
C THR A 99 -4.31 -9.92 -1.43
N ALA A 100 -3.69 -10.49 -2.46
CA ALA A 100 -4.08 -10.18 -3.84
C ALA A 100 -5.52 -10.59 -4.11
N SER A 101 -5.92 -11.75 -3.60
CA SER A 101 -7.29 -12.22 -3.76
C SER A 101 -8.29 -11.26 -3.10
N ASN A 102 -7.96 -10.79 -1.91
CA ASN A 102 -8.81 -9.83 -1.21
C ASN A 102 -8.94 -8.53 -2.01
N LEU A 103 -7.85 -8.07 -2.60
CA LEU A 103 -7.87 -6.85 -3.40
C LEU A 103 -8.76 -7.01 -4.65
N VAL A 104 -8.67 -8.16 -5.29
CA VAL A 104 -9.53 -8.44 -6.45
C VAL A 104 -10.99 -8.40 -6.05
N GLU A 105 -11.33 -9.02 -4.93
CA GLU A 105 -12.71 -9.04 -4.47
C GLU A 105 -13.23 -7.66 -4.11
N LEU A 106 -12.35 -6.78 -3.65
CA LEU A 106 -12.74 -5.42 -3.33
C LEU A 106 -12.87 -4.53 -4.56
N GLY A 107 -12.44 -5.02 -5.71
CA GLY A 107 -12.59 -4.27 -6.95
C GLY A 107 -11.40 -3.40 -7.32
N VAL A 108 -10.25 -3.61 -6.71
CA VAL A 108 -9.04 -2.89 -7.11
C VAL A 108 -8.65 -3.35 -8.51
N LYS A 109 -8.44 -2.40 -9.40
CA LYS A 109 -8.28 -2.75 -10.80
C LYS A 109 -6.85 -2.97 -11.24
N ASP A 110 -5.90 -2.31 -10.61
CA ASP A 110 -4.50 -2.41 -11.03
C ASP A 110 -3.68 -2.92 -9.85
N ILE A 111 -3.43 -4.22 -9.85
CA ILE A 111 -2.73 -4.89 -8.76
C ILE A 111 -1.42 -5.46 -9.30
N TRP A 112 -0.33 -5.07 -8.66
CA TRP A 112 0.98 -5.58 -9.00
C TRP A 112 1.47 -6.39 -7.83
N ALA A 113 1.95 -7.59 -8.09
CA ALA A 113 2.47 -8.45 -7.02
C ALA A 113 3.86 -8.90 -7.39
N LYS A 114 4.80 -8.72 -6.47
CA LYS A 114 6.15 -9.21 -6.69
C LYS A 114 6.16 -10.69 -6.35
N ALA A 115 6.58 -11.49 -7.28
CA ALA A 115 6.80 -12.90 -7.02
C ALA A 115 8.21 -13.05 -6.50
N ASP A 116 8.31 -13.59 -5.30
CA ASP A 116 9.61 -13.80 -4.71
C ASP A 116 10.15 -15.14 -5.21
N SER A 117 11.30 -15.13 -5.73
CA SER A 117 11.89 -16.34 -6.25
C SER A 117 12.91 -16.94 -5.28
#